data_9840ec274933dead52369ae10dc048e0
#
_entry.id   9840ec274933dead52369ae10dc048e0
#
_cell.length_a   1.000
_cell.length_b   1.000
_cell.length_c   1.000
_cell.angle_alpha   90.00
_cell.angle_beta   90.00
_cell.angle_gamma   90.00
#
_symmetry.space_group_name_H-M   'P 1'
#
loop_
_entity.id
_entity.type
_entity.pdbx_description
1 polymer ?
#
loop_
_entity_poly.entity_id
_entity_poly.type
_entity_poly.pdbx_seq_one_letter_code
_entity_poly.pdbx_strand_id
1 'polypeptide(L)'
;MERWLASLIDAVPEFQVFPLVDELVDQLGELASACPRIASLNRVGTSRLGEPITALRIEGGPREALVFGGVHPNEPIGGLTALHLASSLCAETGLRERLGYGWTIIPCIDPDGMRLNEGWFKGPFVRSHYGRHFYRPAGEEQVEWTFPFKYKKAYFDAVMPETLALMRLIDDRKPALMCSLHNGELGGVYYYLSKPVPGIYNDLQEIPGRFGLPLDLGEPEVPYVERFADAIYGMIRAEDSYDFAEAAGTDPLANRSGTSSASYAARHGTVTLVSELPYWVDERASRTEVVSDGYSALLLVRAAKLRHMVEILQGSLSAVQDELVTASPFLRASRAFITSIGGLPEQDEYRASRDESDRAATAAEEQALSDIVHCFRLRYGGILLRALDGEIAVGNGTTGI
;
A
#
# COMPACT_ATOMS: atom_id res chain seq x y z
N MET A 1 -11.89 -14.68 -20.29
CA MET A 1 -10.48 -14.23 -20.54
C MET A 1 -9.99 -14.67 -21.91
N GLU A 2 -9.32 -13.79 -22.68
CA GLU A 2 -8.75 -14.09 -24.00
C GLU A 2 -7.54 -15.03 -23.90
N ARG A 3 -7.30 -15.90 -24.92
CA ARG A 3 -6.21 -16.89 -24.88
C ARG A 3 -4.82 -16.29 -24.70
N TRP A 4 -4.55 -15.14 -25.36
CA TRP A 4 -3.24 -14.48 -25.24
C TRP A 4 -2.98 -13.97 -23.82
N LEU A 5 -4.01 -13.45 -23.15
CA LEU A 5 -3.91 -12.98 -21.77
C LEU A 5 -3.68 -14.16 -20.82
N ALA A 6 -4.39 -15.29 -21.04
CA ALA A 6 -4.16 -16.51 -20.29
C ALA A 6 -2.71 -16.98 -20.41
N SER A 7 -2.17 -17.01 -21.65
CA SER A 7 -0.77 -17.41 -21.87
C SER A 7 0.24 -16.47 -21.22
N LEU A 8 -0.04 -15.17 -21.17
CA LEU A 8 0.82 -14.19 -20.50
C LEU A 8 0.83 -14.40 -18.99
N ILE A 9 -0.34 -14.65 -18.41
CA ILE A 9 -0.50 -14.94 -16.98
C ILE A 9 0.20 -16.23 -16.59
N ASP A 10 0.04 -17.30 -17.39
CA ASP A 10 0.66 -18.61 -17.15
C ASP A 10 2.19 -18.57 -17.31
N ALA A 11 2.73 -17.56 -17.99
CA ALA A 11 4.18 -17.36 -18.18
C ALA A 11 4.85 -16.57 -17.04
N VAL A 12 4.09 -16.08 -16.04
CA VAL A 12 4.68 -15.38 -14.89
C VAL A 12 5.57 -16.35 -14.11
N PRO A 13 6.86 -16.04 -13.91
CA PRO A 13 7.77 -16.94 -13.22
C PRO A 13 7.54 -16.95 -11.71
N GLU A 14 7.98 -18.04 -11.06
CA GLU A 14 8.05 -18.08 -9.61
C GLU A 14 9.26 -17.31 -9.11
N PHE A 15 9.04 -16.43 -8.13
CA PHE A 15 10.10 -15.68 -7.47
C PHE A 15 10.25 -16.16 -6.02
N GLN A 16 11.50 -16.30 -5.57
CA GLN A 16 11.83 -16.80 -4.23
C GLN A 16 12.18 -15.67 -3.26
N VAL A 17 12.51 -14.49 -3.76
CA VAL A 17 12.95 -13.33 -2.99
C VAL A 17 12.49 -12.03 -3.67
N PHE A 18 12.45 -10.95 -2.91
CA PHE A 18 12.21 -9.63 -3.47
C PHE A 18 13.53 -8.94 -3.83
N PRO A 19 13.59 -8.18 -4.93
CA PRO A 19 14.77 -7.41 -5.29
C PRO A 19 14.98 -6.24 -4.33
N LEU A 20 16.25 -5.91 -4.08
CA LEU A 20 16.69 -4.71 -3.37
C LEU A 20 16.59 -3.49 -4.31
N VAL A 21 16.67 -2.28 -3.76
CA VAL A 21 16.59 -1.04 -4.55
C VAL A 21 17.64 -1.01 -5.65
N ASP A 22 18.90 -1.35 -5.33
CA ASP A 22 19.97 -1.36 -6.32
C ASP A 22 19.74 -2.42 -7.41
N GLU A 23 19.27 -3.61 -7.04
CA GLU A 23 18.92 -4.68 -7.99
C GLU A 23 17.78 -4.27 -8.94
N LEU A 24 16.79 -3.48 -8.46
CA LEU A 24 15.72 -2.93 -9.29
C LEU A 24 16.26 -1.97 -10.34
N VAL A 25 17.17 -1.06 -9.95
CA VAL A 25 17.79 -0.07 -10.84
C VAL A 25 18.68 -0.74 -11.88
N ASP A 26 19.51 -1.70 -11.45
CA ASP A 26 20.43 -2.43 -12.33
C ASP A 26 19.65 -3.22 -13.40
N GLN A 27 18.58 -3.94 -13.01
CA GLN A 27 17.74 -4.69 -13.96
C GLN A 27 17.03 -3.78 -14.97
N LEU A 28 16.56 -2.58 -14.54
CA LEU A 28 16.03 -1.60 -15.50
C LEU A 28 17.10 -1.11 -16.48
N GLY A 29 18.33 -0.90 -16.01
CA GLY A 29 19.48 -0.53 -16.84
C GLY A 29 19.83 -1.60 -17.86
N GLU A 30 19.79 -2.88 -17.46
CA GLU A 30 19.99 -4.01 -18.36
C GLU A 30 18.90 -4.07 -19.44
N LEU A 31 17.62 -3.90 -19.08
CA LEU A 31 16.51 -3.87 -20.04
C LEU A 31 16.65 -2.71 -21.05
N ALA A 32 17.01 -1.51 -20.59
CA ALA A 32 17.24 -0.36 -21.47
C ALA A 32 18.40 -0.64 -22.44
N SER A 33 19.48 -1.25 -21.95
CA SER A 33 20.65 -1.59 -22.75
C SER A 33 20.38 -2.70 -23.77
N ALA A 34 19.56 -3.68 -23.40
CA ALA A 34 19.16 -4.78 -24.29
C ALA A 34 18.18 -4.33 -25.39
N CYS A 35 17.37 -3.30 -25.13
CA CYS A 35 16.31 -2.84 -26.02
C CYS A 35 16.43 -1.35 -26.39
N PRO A 36 17.59 -0.82 -26.82
CA PRO A 36 17.87 0.63 -26.92
C PRO A 36 17.04 1.36 -27.98
N ARG A 37 16.37 0.64 -28.88
CA ARG A 37 15.49 1.24 -29.90
C ARG A 37 14.09 1.57 -29.39
N ILE A 38 13.67 0.97 -28.28
CA ILE A 38 12.31 1.07 -27.75
C ILE A 38 12.29 1.44 -26.28
N ALA A 39 13.37 1.23 -25.54
CA ALA A 39 13.46 1.47 -24.11
C ALA A 39 14.57 2.47 -23.77
N SER A 40 14.31 3.35 -22.82
CA SER A 40 15.28 4.30 -22.28
C SER A 40 15.13 4.45 -20.78
N LEU A 41 16.24 4.41 -20.04
CA LEU A 41 16.28 4.66 -18.61
C LEU A 41 16.41 6.16 -18.36
N ASN A 42 15.54 6.70 -17.51
CA ASN A 42 15.49 8.13 -17.21
C ASN A 42 15.45 8.35 -15.69
N ARG A 43 16.21 9.34 -15.21
CA ARG A 43 16.04 9.85 -13.85
C ARG A 43 14.85 10.82 -13.87
N VAL A 44 13.78 10.49 -13.16
CA VAL A 44 12.52 11.27 -13.11
C VAL A 44 12.41 12.14 -11.85
N GLY A 45 13.27 11.88 -10.86
CA GLY A 45 13.31 12.62 -9.61
C GLY A 45 14.53 12.31 -8.78
N THR A 46 14.54 12.87 -7.58
CA THR A 46 15.50 12.59 -6.51
C THR A 46 14.72 12.51 -5.21
N SER A 47 14.99 11.48 -4.41
CA SER A 47 14.37 11.29 -3.10
C SER A 47 14.81 12.33 -2.07
N ARG A 48 14.17 12.34 -0.91
CA ARG A 48 14.54 13.22 0.21
C ARG A 48 15.98 13.08 0.65
N LEU A 49 16.55 11.88 0.62
CA LEU A 49 17.93 11.61 1.02
C LEU A 49 18.92 11.64 -0.14
N GLY A 50 18.48 11.97 -1.37
CA GLY A 50 19.35 12.16 -2.51
C GLY A 50 19.45 10.99 -3.48
N GLU A 51 18.71 9.90 -3.24
CA GLU A 51 18.65 8.74 -4.14
C GLU A 51 18.00 9.10 -5.47
N PRO A 52 18.50 8.61 -6.62
CA PRO A 52 17.85 8.82 -7.91
C PRO A 52 16.57 7.99 -8.00
N ILE A 53 15.48 8.63 -8.42
CA ILE A 53 14.26 7.94 -8.80
C ILE A 53 14.32 7.68 -10.30
N THR A 54 14.36 6.40 -10.69
CA THR A 54 14.52 5.97 -12.08
C THR A 54 13.23 5.40 -12.65
N ALA A 55 12.98 5.69 -13.93
CA ALA A 55 11.89 5.15 -14.70
C ALA A 55 12.39 4.57 -16.01
N LEU A 56 11.85 3.44 -16.42
CA LEU A 56 12.01 2.91 -17.76
C LEU A 56 10.88 3.44 -18.65
N ARG A 57 11.24 4.18 -19.69
CA ARG A 57 10.33 4.55 -20.76
C ARG A 57 10.37 3.46 -21.83
N ILE A 58 9.20 2.93 -22.23
CA ILE A 58 9.08 1.97 -23.34
C ILE A 58 8.13 2.57 -24.37
N GLU A 59 8.61 2.68 -25.61
CA GLU A 59 7.83 3.18 -26.72
C GLU A 59 6.78 2.16 -27.16
N GLY A 60 5.61 2.66 -27.57
CA GLY A 60 4.49 1.80 -27.99
C GLY A 60 3.41 2.62 -28.71
N GLY A 61 2.17 2.59 -28.22
CA GLY A 61 1.06 3.31 -28.83
C GLY A 61 0.94 4.78 -28.42
N PRO A 62 -0.06 5.50 -28.94
CA PRO A 62 -0.26 6.94 -28.69
C PRO A 62 -0.86 7.26 -27.31
N ARG A 63 -1.41 6.29 -26.61
CA ARG A 63 -1.90 6.46 -25.25
C ARG A 63 -0.75 6.26 -24.27
N GLU A 64 -0.84 6.87 -23.10
CA GLU A 64 0.18 6.74 -22.06
C GLU A 64 -0.33 5.86 -20.92
N ALA A 65 0.56 5.02 -20.40
CA ALA A 65 0.37 4.26 -19.17
C ALA A 65 1.53 4.55 -18.21
N LEU A 66 1.19 4.75 -16.93
CA LEU A 66 2.13 4.94 -15.84
C LEU A 66 1.96 3.81 -14.83
N VAL A 67 3.03 3.07 -14.55
CA VAL A 67 3.04 1.96 -13.59
C VAL A 67 4.16 2.21 -12.58
N PHE A 68 3.84 2.15 -11.30
CA PHE A 68 4.83 2.37 -10.25
C PHE A 68 4.57 1.50 -9.03
N GLY A 69 5.65 1.12 -8.36
CA GLY A 69 5.64 0.37 -7.10
C GLY A 69 6.40 1.13 -6.01
N GLY A 70 6.30 0.64 -4.78
CA GLY A 70 7.02 1.18 -3.63
C GLY A 70 6.51 2.52 -3.14
N VAL A 71 5.25 2.85 -3.37
CA VAL A 71 4.57 4.02 -2.75
C VAL A 71 4.42 3.82 -1.24
N HIS A 72 4.30 2.56 -0.85
CA HIS A 72 4.49 2.08 0.50
C HIS A 72 5.76 1.21 0.51
N PRO A 73 6.80 1.63 1.19
CA PRO A 73 8.13 1.01 1.04
C PRO A 73 8.26 -0.41 1.61
N ASN A 74 7.25 -0.88 2.36
CA ASN A 74 7.13 -2.25 2.82
C ASN A 74 6.48 -3.19 1.77
N GLU A 75 6.21 -2.72 0.55
CA GLU A 75 5.44 -3.41 -0.49
C GLU A 75 6.30 -3.74 -1.73
N PRO A 76 7.28 -4.68 -1.62
CA PRO A 76 8.25 -4.96 -2.68
C PRO A 76 7.68 -5.72 -3.88
N ILE A 77 6.51 -6.38 -3.78
CA ILE A 77 5.88 -7.08 -4.91
C ILE A 77 5.66 -6.11 -6.08
N GLY A 78 5.32 -4.85 -5.77
CA GLY A 78 5.12 -3.81 -6.78
C GLY A 78 6.35 -3.62 -7.68
N GLY A 79 7.55 -3.58 -7.09
CA GLY A 79 8.81 -3.48 -7.84
C GLY A 79 9.07 -4.69 -8.73
N LEU A 80 8.81 -5.89 -8.20
CA LEU A 80 8.94 -7.15 -8.93
C LEU A 80 7.98 -7.23 -10.12
N THR A 81 6.71 -6.86 -9.90
CA THR A 81 5.68 -6.80 -10.95
C THR A 81 6.04 -5.80 -12.03
N ALA A 82 6.53 -4.62 -11.65
CA ALA A 82 6.98 -3.57 -12.58
C ALA A 82 8.12 -4.06 -13.49
N LEU A 83 9.11 -4.76 -12.91
CA LEU A 83 10.22 -5.35 -13.67
C LEU A 83 9.74 -6.44 -14.63
N HIS A 84 8.86 -7.34 -14.18
CA HIS A 84 8.32 -8.39 -15.04
C HIS A 84 7.52 -7.81 -16.21
N LEU A 85 6.67 -6.83 -15.96
CA LEU A 85 5.94 -6.10 -17.01
C LEU A 85 6.90 -5.44 -17.99
N ALA A 86 7.92 -4.73 -17.51
CA ALA A 86 8.94 -4.07 -18.33
C ALA A 86 9.67 -5.09 -19.24
N SER A 87 10.08 -6.23 -18.68
CA SER A 87 10.72 -7.32 -19.41
C SER A 87 9.83 -7.87 -20.52
N SER A 88 8.57 -8.18 -20.21
CA SER A 88 7.58 -8.68 -21.17
C SER A 88 7.33 -7.67 -22.31
N LEU A 89 7.18 -6.39 -21.98
CA LEU A 89 7.00 -5.32 -22.95
C LEU A 89 8.25 -5.13 -23.83
N CYS A 90 9.45 -5.29 -23.30
CA CYS A 90 10.68 -5.23 -24.10
C CYS A 90 10.80 -6.42 -25.06
N ALA A 91 10.47 -7.63 -24.59
CA ALA A 91 10.61 -8.85 -25.36
C ALA A 91 9.57 -9.00 -26.49
N GLU A 92 8.32 -8.57 -26.26
CA GLU A 92 7.19 -8.91 -27.11
C GLU A 92 6.59 -7.70 -27.85
N THR A 93 6.96 -7.55 -29.14
CA THR A 93 6.39 -6.49 -30.01
C THR A 93 4.87 -6.61 -30.12
N GLY A 94 4.36 -7.82 -30.32
CA GLY A 94 2.91 -8.06 -30.45
C GLY A 94 2.11 -7.67 -29.19
N LEU A 95 2.71 -7.79 -28.01
CA LEU A 95 2.10 -7.33 -26.75
C LEU A 95 2.00 -5.80 -26.73
N ARG A 96 3.07 -5.08 -27.06
CA ARG A 96 3.07 -3.61 -27.13
C ARG A 96 2.05 -3.07 -28.12
N GLU A 97 2.00 -3.65 -29.32
CA GLU A 97 1.04 -3.26 -30.36
C GLU A 97 -0.41 -3.49 -29.92
N ARG A 98 -0.68 -4.64 -29.30
CA ARG A 98 -2.02 -5.00 -28.81
C ARG A 98 -2.49 -4.07 -27.70
N LEU A 99 -1.62 -3.77 -26.73
CA LEU A 99 -1.96 -2.90 -25.62
C LEU A 99 -2.07 -1.43 -26.06
N GLY A 100 -1.26 -1.00 -27.03
CA GLY A 100 -1.35 0.32 -27.65
C GLY A 100 -1.01 1.50 -26.72
N TYR A 101 -0.11 1.28 -25.75
CA TYR A 101 0.38 2.32 -24.83
C TYR A 101 1.88 2.58 -25.01
N GLY A 102 2.28 3.83 -24.82
CA GLY A 102 3.62 4.15 -24.38
C GLY A 102 3.69 4.03 -22.85
N TRP A 103 4.73 3.38 -22.32
CA TRP A 103 4.81 3.00 -20.92
C TRP A 103 5.87 3.81 -20.18
N THR A 104 5.54 4.26 -18.98
CA THR A 104 6.51 4.76 -18.01
C THR A 104 6.40 3.86 -16.78
N ILE A 105 7.50 3.17 -16.43
CA ILE A 105 7.52 2.14 -15.38
C ILE A 105 8.55 2.52 -14.33
N ILE A 106 8.12 2.65 -13.08
CA ILE A 106 8.94 2.99 -11.91
C ILE A 106 8.82 1.83 -10.91
N PRO A 107 9.83 0.98 -10.72
CA PRO A 107 9.74 -0.15 -9.81
C PRO A 107 9.80 0.26 -8.33
N CYS A 108 10.41 1.42 -8.04
CA CYS A 108 10.51 1.96 -6.68
C CYS A 108 10.44 3.49 -6.71
N ILE A 109 9.35 4.04 -6.18
CA ILE A 109 9.16 5.49 -6.10
C ILE A 109 9.68 6.07 -4.78
N ASP A 110 9.72 5.29 -3.68
CA ASP A 110 10.32 5.66 -2.39
C ASP A 110 11.54 4.78 -2.09
N PRO A 111 12.71 5.06 -2.71
CA PRO A 111 13.91 4.29 -2.46
C PRO A 111 14.42 4.43 -1.02
N ASP A 112 14.27 5.61 -0.41
CA ASP A 112 14.72 5.86 0.97
C ASP A 112 13.99 4.96 1.97
N GLY A 113 12.66 4.89 1.87
CA GLY A 113 11.84 4.05 2.72
C GLY A 113 12.03 2.55 2.41
N MET A 114 12.18 2.17 1.14
CA MET A 114 12.35 0.78 0.73
C MET A 114 13.66 0.19 1.27
N ARG A 115 14.77 0.95 1.29
CA ARG A 115 16.03 0.52 1.90
C ARG A 115 15.87 0.16 3.37
N LEU A 116 14.98 0.82 4.10
CA LEU A 116 14.70 0.48 5.49
C LEU A 116 13.92 -0.83 5.67
N ASN A 117 13.39 -1.41 4.59
CA ASN A 117 12.70 -2.69 4.57
C ASN A 117 13.56 -3.85 4.01
N GLU A 118 14.70 -3.57 3.39
CA GLU A 118 15.53 -4.59 2.73
C GLU A 118 15.97 -5.75 3.66
N GLY A 119 15.98 -5.52 4.97
CA GLY A 119 16.31 -6.54 5.96
C GLY A 119 15.41 -7.79 5.95
N TRP A 120 14.23 -7.74 5.32
CA TRP A 120 13.36 -8.90 5.19
C TRP A 120 13.14 -9.37 3.74
N PHE A 121 13.58 -8.63 2.72
CA PHE A 121 13.32 -8.92 1.30
C PHE A 121 13.94 -10.24 0.81
N LYS A 122 14.98 -10.70 1.45
CA LYS A 122 15.64 -11.99 1.16
C LYS A 122 15.22 -13.12 2.13
N GLY A 123 14.22 -12.88 2.98
CA GLY A 123 13.75 -13.82 3.99
C GLY A 123 14.56 -13.79 5.30
N PRO A 124 14.22 -14.63 6.25
CA PRO A 124 13.13 -15.63 6.19
C PRO A 124 11.73 -14.99 6.17
N PHE A 125 10.82 -15.56 5.35
CA PHE A 125 9.46 -15.03 5.18
C PHE A 125 8.53 -15.51 6.28
N VAL A 126 8.81 -15.10 7.51
CA VAL A 126 7.97 -15.35 8.69
C VAL A 126 7.51 -14.02 9.30
N ARG A 127 6.29 -13.99 9.81
CA ARG A 127 5.65 -12.77 10.31
C ARG A 127 6.48 -12.02 11.37
N SER A 128 7.15 -12.75 12.27
CA SER A 128 7.99 -12.14 13.32
C SER A 128 9.25 -11.46 12.74
N HIS A 129 9.89 -12.07 11.72
CA HIS A 129 11.03 -11.46 11.03
C HIS A 129 10.60 -10.22 10.25
N TYR A 130 9.48 -10.31 9.52
CA TYR A 130 8.86 -9.16 8.86
C TYR A 130 8.61 -8.01 9.84
N GLY A 131 7.93 -8.25 10.97
CA GLY A 131 7.65 -7.23 11.96
C GLY A 131 8.90 -6.55 12.52
N ARG A 132 9.98 -7.31 12.76
CA ARG A 132 11.28 -6.77 13.23
C ARG A 132 11.98 -5.85 12.21
N HIS A 133 11.72 -6.03 10.91
CA HIS A 133 12.35 -5.26 9.84
C HIS A 133 11.38 -4.34 9.10
N PHE A 134 10.12 -4.35 9.50
CA PHE A 134 9.08 -3.52 8.91
C PHE A 134 9.37 -2.03 9.13
N TYR A 135 9.16 -1.26 8.06
CA TYR A 135 9.13 0.19 8.09
C TYR A 135 8.04 0.71 7.16
N ARG A 136 7.21 1.59 7.66
CA ARG A 136 6.29 2.44 6.91
C ARG A 136 6.42 3.85 7.46
N PRO A 137 6.59 4.89 6.64
CA PRO A 137 6.74 6.25 7.13
C PRO A 137 5.41 6.79 7.71
N ALA A 138 5.51 7.87 8.47
CA ALA A 138 4.35 8.65 8.91
C ALA A 138 3.47 9.07 7.71
N GLY A 139 2.17 9.33 7.92
CA GLY A 139 1.27 9.70 6.82
C GLY A 139 1.77 10.87 5.99
N GLU A 140 2.33 11.91 6.64
CA GLU A 140 2.93 13.09 5.99
C GLU A 140 4.29 12.82 5.31
N GLU A 141 4.77 11.59 5.37
CA GLU A 141 6.01 11.10 4.75
C GLU A 141 5.77 9.90 3.83
N GLN A 142 4.53 9.57 3.48
CA GLN A 142 4.17 8.52 2.51
C GLN A 142 3.89 9.13 1.15
N VAL A 143 4.53 8.60 0.11
CA VAL A 143 4.39 9.11 -1.26
C VAL A 143 2.93 9.13 -1.70
N GLU A 144 2.16 8.07 -1.42
CA GLU A 144 0.76 7.96 -1.82
C GLU A 144 -0.13 9.03 -1.17
N TRP A 145 0.21 9.48 0.05
CA TRP A 145 -0.65 10.37 0.83
C TRP A 145 -0.10 11.79 0.98
N THR A 146 0.81 12.22 0.09
CA THR A 146 1.40 13.57 0.14
C THR A 146 1.12 14.42 -1.10
N PHE A 147 0.07 14.09 -1.86
CA PHE A 147 -0.47 14.99 -2.89
C PHE A 147 -1.25 16.13 -2.24
N PRO A 148 -1.22 17.35 -2.82
CA PRO A 148 -1.90 18.51 -2.24
C PRO A 148 -3.39 18.27 -2.03
N PHE A 149 -3.90 18.70 -0.88
CA PHE A 149 -5.29 18.46 -0.49
C PHE A 149 -5.88 19.63 0.27
N LYS A 150 -7.15 19.92 0.02
CA LYS A 150 -7.93 20.88 0.78
C LYS A 150 -9.39 20.45 0.84
N TYR A 151 -9.88 20.24 2.06
CA TYR A 151 -11.28 19.91 2.31
C TYR A 151 -11.69 20.33 3.71
N LYS A 152 -12.79 21.07 3.85
CA LYS A 152 -13.25 21.63 5.13
C LYS A 152 -12.09 22.31 5.88
N LYS A 153 -11.68 21.75 7.04
CA LYS A 153 -10.55 22.25 7.86
C LYS A 153 -9.20 21.58 7.49
N ALA A 154 -9.23 20.51 6.71
CA ALA A 154 -8.01 19.84 6.27
C ALA A 154 -7.32 20.66 5.18
N TYR A 155 -6.02 20.81 5.34
CA TYR A 155 -5.14 21.42 4.34
C TYR A 155 -3.77 20.74 4.38
N PHE A 156 -3.28 20.34 3.22
CA PHE A 156 -1.97 19.71 3.08
C PHE A 156 -1.28 20.21 1.80
N ASP A 157 -0.04 20.69 1.94
CA ASP A 157 0.83 21.14 0.84
C ASP A 157 2.31 20.75 1.04
N ALA A 158 2.60 19.94 2.06
CA ALA A 158 3.96 19.44 2.33
C ALA A 158 4.33 18.29 1.39
N VAL A 159 4.32 18.57 0.09
CA VAL A 159 4.54 17.58 -0.98
C VAL A 159 5.98 17.06 -0.94
N MET A 160 6.15 15.74 -0.90
CA MET A 160 7.45 15.10 -0.94
C MET A 160 8.12 15.22 -2.32
N PRO A 161 9.47 15.21 -2.40
CA PRO A 161 10.18 15.18 -3.68
C PRO A 161 9.76 14.01 -4.58
N GLU A 162 9.54 12.82 -4.01
CA GLU A 162 9.07 11.62 -4.68
C GLU A 162 7.66 11.83 -5.26
N THR A 163 6.77 12.41 -4.48
CA THR A 163 5.41 12.77 -4.92
C THR A 163 5.45 13.84 -6.03
N LEU A 164 6.34 14.85 -5.92
CA LEU A 164 6.55 15.82 -6.99
C LEU A 164 7.01 15.17 -8.29
N ALA A 165 7.84 14.12 -8.23
CA ALA A 165 8.23 13.35 -9.41
C ALA A 165 7.02 12.68 -10.08
N LEU A 166 6.14 12.05 -9.29
CA LEU A 166 4.88 11.47 -9.80
C LEU A 166 3.95 12.54 -10.37
N MET A 167 3.76 13.67 -9.67
CA MET A 167 2.92 14.77 -10.14
C MET A 167 3.36 15.27 -11.51
N ARG A 168 4.68 15.50 -11.71
CA ARG A 168 5.24 15.90 -13.00
C ARG A 168 4.95 14.88 -14.10
N LEU A 169 5.17 13.59 -13.82
CA LEU A 169 4.90 12.54 -14.79
C LEU A 169 3.41 12.45 -15.13
N ILE A 170 2.52 12.57 -14.15
CA ILE A 170 1.07 12.57 -14.36
C ILE A 170 0.65 13.78 -15.22
N ASP A 171 1.16 14.98 -14.92
CA ASP A 171 0.80 16.20 -15.65
C ASP A 171 1.40 16.25 -17.06
N ASP A 172 2.64 15.78 -17.24
CA ASP A 172 3.32 15.76 -18.54
C ASP A 172 2.78 14.67 -19.47
N ARG A 173 2.53 13.46 -18.93
CA ARG A 173 2.11 12.30 -19.71
C ARG A 173 0.61 12.16 -19.84
N LYS A 174 -0.15 12.66 -18.86
CA LYS A 174 -1.62 12.52 -18.78
C LYS A 174 -2.06 11.10 -19.06
N PRO A 175 -1.59 10.13 -18.24
CA PRO A 175 -1.77 8.72 -18.54
C PRO A 175 -3.26 8.37 -18.63
N ALA A 176 -3.63 7.62 -19.66
CA ALA A 176 -4.98 7.07 -19.77
C ALA A 176 -5.21 5.92 -18.78
N LEU A 177 -4.12 5.20 -18.44
CA LEU A 177 -4.08 4.14 -17.44
C LEU A 177 -2.94 4.40 -16.45
N MET A 178 -3.24 4.25 -15.16
CA MET A 178 -2.25 4.27 -14.09
C MET A 178 -2.41 3.03 -13.21
N CYS A 179 -1.31 2.37 -12.89
CA CYS A 179 -1.30 1.28 -11.92
C CYS A 179 -0.38 1.65 -10.76
N SER A 180 -0.94 1.80 -9.58
CA SER A 180 -0.21 1.85 -8.33
C SER A 180 -0.18 0.43 -7.76
N LEU A 181 1.03 -0.11 -7.60
CA LEU A 181 1.22 -1.52 -7.24
C LEU A 181 1.44 -1.63 -5.74
N HIS A 182 0.53 -2.33 -5.09
CA HIS A 182 0.44 -2.46 -3.64
C HIS A 182 0.46 -3.91 -3.16
N ASN A 183 0.54 -4.08 -1.84
CA ASN A 183 0.40 -5.36 -1.17
C ASN A 183 -0.51 -5.25 0.05
N GLY A 184 -1.55 -6.08 0.10
CA GLY A 184 -2.14 -6.50 1.34
C GLY A 184 -1.15 -7.38 2.12
N GLU A 185 -1.21 -7.42 3.43
CA GLU A 185 -0.29 -8.27 4.20
C GLU A 185 -0.87 -9.65 4.45
N LEU A 186 -2.15 -9.71 4.73
CA LEU A 186 -2.86 -10.91 5.18
C LEU A 186 -4.17 -11.04 4.41
N GLY A 187 -4.66 -12.27 4.29
CA GLY A 187 -5.99 -12.52 3.75
C GLY A 187 -6.01 -12.96 2.31
N GLY A 188 -6.74 -12.25 1.48
CA GLY A 188 -6.96 -12.52 0.07
C GLY A 188 -6.56 -11.35 -0.84
N VAL A 189 -6.89 -11.49 -2.12
CA VAL A 189 -6.65 -10.46 -3.14
C VAL A 189 -7.87 -9.56 -3.28
N TYR A 190 -7.63 -8.26 -3.36
CA TYR A 190 -8.66 -7.26 -3.66
C TYR A 190 -8.10 -6.12 -4.50
N TYR A 191 -9.00 -5.27 -5.00
CA TYR A 191 -8.65 -4.23 -5.96
C TYR A 191 -9.35 -2.91 -5.65
N TYR A 192 -8.67 -1.80 -5.97
CA TYR A 192 -9.31 -0.50 -6.06
C TYR A 192 -9.30 0.03 -7.49
N LEU A 193 -10.39 0.66 -7.90
CA LEU A 193 -10.55 1.32 -9.18
C LEU A 193 -10.99 2.78 -8.98
N SER A 194 -10.39 3.71 -9.71
CA SER A 194 -10.76 5.14 -9.62
C SER A 194 -12.17 5.45 -10.14
N LYS A 195 -12.76 4.53 -10.90
CA LYS A 195 -14.15 4.57 -11.38
C LYS A 195 -14.63 3.16 -11.75
N PRO A 196 -15.95 2.91 -11.79
CA PRO A 196 -16.47 1.62 -12.22
C PRO A 196 -16.05 1.26 -13.66
N VAL A 197 -15.53 0.03 -13.83
CA VAL A 197 -15.18 -0.57 -15.14
C VAL A 197 -15.73 -1.99 -15.19
N PRO A 198 -17.06 -2.19 -15.29
CA PRO A 198 -17.69 -3.52 -15.15
C PRO A 198 -17.14 -4.59 -16.12
N GLY A 199 -16.62 -4.17 -17.27
CA GLY A 199 -16.10 -5.08 -18.29
C GLY A 199 -14.86 -5.90 -17.89
N ILE A 200 -14.18 -5.54 -16.78
CA ILE A 200 -12.98 -6.25 -16.31
C ILE A 200 -13.19 -6.98 -14.97
N TYR A 201 -14.35 -6.85 -14.33
CA TYR A 201 -14.55 -7.40 -12.97
C TYR A 201 -14.38 -8.91 -12.92
N ASN A 202 -14.99 -9.64 -13.87
CA ASN A 202 -14.86 -11.09 -13.92
C ASN A 202 -13.40 -11.53 -14.10
N ASP A 203 -12.64 -10.86 -14.98
CA ASP A 203 -11.23 -11.19 -15.19
C ASP A 203 -10.42 -10.93 -13.90
N LEU A 204 -10.62 -9.80 -13.22
CA LEU A 204 -9.96 -9.49 -11.95
C LEU A 204 -10.28 -10.53 -10.86
N GLN A 205 -11.52 -10.99 -10.80
CA GLN A 205 -11.95 -12.00 -9.83
C GLN A 205 -11.45 -13.42 -10.16
N GLU A 206 -11.27 -13.77 -11.43
CA GLU A 206 -10.82 -15.09 -11.85
C GLU A 206 -9.28 -15.26 -11.77
N ILE A 207 -8.50 -14.20 -12.02
CA ILE A 207 -7.04 -14.27 -12.07
C ILE A 207 -6.42 -14.84 -10.79
N PRO A 208 -6.77 -14.37 -9.58
CA PRO A 208 -6.16 -14.89 -8.34
C PRO A 208 -6.33 -16.39 -8.16
N GLY A 209 -7.50 -16.93 -8.50
CA GLY A 209 -7.79 -18.36 -8.38
C GLY A 209 -6.88 -19.26 -9.24
N ARG A 210 -6.30 -18.75 -10.33
CA ARG A 210 -5.31 -19.49 -11.16
C ARG A 210 -4.00 -19.75 -10.41
N PHE A 211 -3.71 -18.93 -9.40
CA PHE A 211 -2.53 -19.02 -8.53
C PHE A 211 -2.86 -19.57 -7.14
N GLY A 212 -4.06 -20.09 -6.94
CA GLY A 212 -4.51 -20.58 -5.63
C GLY A 212 -4.68 -19.48 -4.58
N LEU A 213 -4.87 -18.22 -5.02
CA LEU A 213 -5.09 -17.10 -4.14
C LEU A 213 -6.60 -16.86 -3.96
N PRO A 214 -7.13 -16.77 -2.73
CA PRO A 214 -8.53 -16.41 -2.50
C PRO A 214 -8.76 -14.93 -2.79
N LEU A 215 -10.00 -14.56 -3.11
CA LEU A 215 -10.43 -13.17 -3.02
C LEU A 215 -10.63 -12.77 -1.56
N ASP A 216 -10.37 -11.51 -1.22
CA ASP A 216 -10.72 -10.96 0.09
C ASP A 216 -12.18 -10.47 0.08
N LEU A 217 -13.03 -11.25 0.74
CA LEU A 217 -14.48 -10.97 0.90
C LEU A 217 -14.83 -10.52 2.32
N GLY A 218 -13.80 -10.28 3.15
CA GLY A 218 -13.94 -9.82 4.51
C GLY A 218 -14.17 -8.31 4.60
N GLU A 219 -13.50 -7.69 5.57
CA GLU A 219 -13.58 -6.25 5.78
C GLU A 219 -12.75 -5.49 4.73
N PRO A 220 -13.31 -4.45 4.09
CA PRO A 220 -12.50 -3.51 3.34
C PRO A 220 -11.58 -2.73 4.28
N GLU A 221 -10.48 -2.17 3.77
CA GLU A 221 -9.52 -1.40 4.59
C GLU A 221 -10.17 -0.26 5.36
N VAL A 222 -11.20 0.35 4.76
CA VAL A 222 -11.99 1.41 5.39
C VAL A 222 -13.50 1.16 5.18
N PRO A 223 -14.34 1.42 6.19
CA PRO A 223 -15.75 1.04 6.15
C PRO A 223 -16.62 1.89 5.22
N TYR A 224 -16.10 3.03 4.76
CA TYR A 224 -16.82 3.99 3.90
C TYR A 224 -16.47 3.86 2.42
N VAL A 225 -15.65 2.88 2.03
CA VAL A 225 -15.30 2.68 0.62
C VAL A 225 -16.48 2.12 -0.17
N GLU A 226 -16.72 2.64 -1.38
CA GLU A 226 -17.74 2.12 -2.27
C GLU A 226 -17.34 0.74 -2.82
N ARG A 227 -18.25 -0.24 -2.75
CA ARG A 227 -18.02 -1.58 -3.29
C ARG A 227 -18.64 -1.67 -4.69
N PHE A 228 -17.82 -1.92 -5.71
CA PHE A 228 -18.28 -2.10 -7.09
C PHE A 228 -18.65 -3.56 -7.39
N ALA A 229 -17.91 -4.50 -6.82
CA ALA A 229 -18.15 -5.93 -6.89
C ALA A 229 -17.41 -6.65 -5.74
N ASP A 230 -17.51 -7.97 -5.66
CA ASP A 230 -16.77 -8.77 -4.70
C ASP A 230 -15.26 -8.54 -4.85
N ALA A 231 -14.60 -8.13 -3.75
CA ALA A 231 -13.18 -7.76 -3.70
C ALA A 231 -12.76 -6.64 -4.67
N ILE A 232 -13.70 -5.82 -5.17
CA ILE A 232 -13.42 -4.67 -6.05
C ILE A 232 -14.12 -3.44 -5.49
N TYR A 233 -13.32 -2.42 -5.17
CA TYR A 233 -13.76 -1.21 -4.48
C TYR A 233 -13.44 0.06 -5.28
N GLY A 234 -14.13 1.15 -4.97
CA GLY A 234 -13.74 2.50 -5.35
C GLY A 234 -12.48 2.94 -4.58
N MET A 235 -11.76 3.93 -5.10
CA MET A 235 -10.60 4.48 -4.39
C MET A 235 -11.00 5.09 -3.05
N ILE A 236 -10.15 4.89 -2.03
CA ILE A 236 -10.26 5.59 -0.75
C ILE A 236 -10.02 7.08 -0.99
N ARG A 237 -10.95 7.94 -0.57
CA ARG A 237 -10.87 9.37 -0.73
C ARG A 237 -10.62 10.06 0.61
N ALA A 238 -9.75 11.05 0.61
CA ALA A 238 -9.42 11.80 1.81
C ALA A 238 -10.63 12.56 2.38
N GLU A 239 -11.57 13.00 1.50
CA GLU A 239 -12.82 13.63 1.90
C GLU A 239 -13.72 12.68 2.70
N ASP A 240 -13.87 11.43 2.22
CA ASP A 240 -14.71 10.42 2.86
C ASP A 240 -14.13 9.99 4.21
N SER A 241 -12.78 9.92 4.30
CA SER A 241 -12.06 9.68 5.55
C SER A 241 -12.31 10.78 6.58
N TYR A 242 -12.26 12.04 6.13
CA TYR A 242 -12.55 13.19 6.99
C TYR A 242 -14.00 13.14 7.52
N ASP A 243 -14.97 12.94 6.63
CA ASP A 243 -16.38 12.92 6.96
C ASP A 243 -16.75 11.76 7.89
N PHE A 244 -16.14 10.60 7.68
CA PHE A 244 -16.34 9.44 8.56
C PHE A 244 -15.77 9.68 9.96
N ALA A 245 -14.56 10.22 10.07
CA ALA A 245 -13.95 10.55 11.36
C ALA A 245 -14.80 11.59 12.13
N GLU A 246 -15.28 12.64 11.43
CA GLU A 246 -16.16 13.65 12.02
C GLU A 246 -17.47 13.02 12.51
N ALA A 247 -18.09 12.13 11.75
CA ALA A 247 -19.32 11.42 12.13
C ALA A 247 -19.12 10.46 13.31
N ALA A 248 -17.96 9.82 13.41
CA ALA A 248 -17.58 8.93 14.50
C ALA A 248 -17.12 9.68 15.77
N GLY A 249 -17.04 11.03 15.72
CA GLY A 249 -16.60 11.84 16.85
C GLY A 249 -15.10 11.76 17.12
N THR A 250 -14.30 11.29 16.17
CA THR A 250 -12.84 11.27 16.23
C THR A 250 -12.23 12.49 15.53
N ASP A 251 -10.95 12.78 15.77
CA ASP A 251 -10.28 13.91 15.11
C ASP A 251 -9.99 13.62 13.63
N PRO A 252 -10.66 14.31 12.68
CA PRO A 252 -10.40 14.11 11.24
C PRO A 252 -9.00 14.56 10.78
N LEU A 253 -8.27 15.29 11.63
CA LEU A 253 -6.92 15.80 11.37
C LEU A 253 -5.82 14.98 12.07
N ALA A 254 -6.17 13.91 12.78
CA ALA A 254 -5.21 13.05 13.48
C ALA A 254 -4.16 12.44 12.54
N ASN A 255 -4.57 12.10 11.31
CA ASN A 255 -3.65 11.66 10.26
C ASN A 255 -3.28 12.87 9.39
N ARG A 256 -2.07 13.40 9.59
CA ARG A 256 -1.54 14.53 8.80
C ARG A 256 -1.12 14.04 7.43
N SER A 257 -2.05 14.05 6.47
CA SER A 257 -1.82 13.58 5.11
C SER A 257 -2.57 14.41 4.09
N GLY A 258 -2.14 14.32 2.83
CA GLY A 258 -2.82 14.87 1.68
C GLY A 258 -3.80 13.89 1.06
N THR A 259 -3.94 13.95 -0.28
CA THR A 259 -4.74 12.99 -1.05
C THR A 259 -3.84 12.00 -1.80
N SER A 260 -4.46 11.07 -2.55
CA SER A 260 -3.77 10.00 -3.28
C SER A 260 -3.33 10.38 -4.68
N SER A 261 -2.43 9.57 -5.26
CA SER A 261 -2.03 9.63 -6.67
C SER A 261 -3.23 9.50 -7.62
N ALA A 262 -4.17 8.62 -7.29
CA ALA A 262 -5.40 8.39 -8.05
C ALA A 262 -6.29 9.64 -8.07
N SER A 263 -6.50 10.28 -6.92
CA SER A 263 -7.26 11.54 -6.81
C SER A 263 -6.61 12.66 -7.62
N TYR A 264 -5.27 12.73 -7.56
CA TYR A 264 -4.52 13.71 -8.34
C TYR A 264 -4.64 13.49 -9.85
N ALA A 265 -4.54 12.25 -10.32
CA ALA A 265 -4.60 11.89 -11.73
C ALA A 265 -6.02 12.00 -12.33
N ALA A 266 -7.06 11.96 -11.50
CA ALA A 266 -8.46 12.04 -11.95
C ALA A 266 -8.77 13.28 -12.80
N ARG A 267 -8.04 14.41 -12.59
CA ARG A 267 -8.17 15.64 -13.40
C ARG A 267 -7.88 15.45 -14.89
N HIS A 268 -7.11 14.40 -15.23
CA HIS A 268 -6.77 14.05 -16.62
C HIS A 268 -7.66 12.95 -17.19
N GLY A 269 -8.67 12.48 -16.42
CA GLY A 269 -9.55 11.38 -16.82
C GLY A 269 -8.90 9.99 -16.72
N THR A 270 -7.73 9.91 -16.06
CA THR A 270 -6.97 8.67 -15.83
C THR A 270 -7.82 7.60 -15.15
N VAL A 271 -7.77 6.38 -15.66
CA VAL A 271 -8.23 5.20 -14.94
C VAL A 271 -7.09 4.68 -14.09
N THR A 272 -7.29 4.61 -12.78
CA THR A 272 -6.29 4.05 -11.86
C THR A 272 -6.77 2.71 -11.35
N LEU A 273 -5.87 1.72 -11.37
CA LEU A 273 -6.00 0.40 -10.77
C LEU A 273 -4.96 0.26 -9.65
N VAL A 274 -5.42 -0.15 -8.50
CA VAL A 274 -4.59 -0.67 -7.40
C VAL A 274 -4.91 -2.14 -7.24
N SER A 275 -3.90 -2.98 -7.12
CA SER A 275 -4.04 -4.40 -6.81
C SER A 275 -3.32 -4.70 -5.49
N GLU A 276 -4.05 -5.31 -4.57
CA GLU A 276 -3.57 -5.68 -3.25
C GLU A 276 -3.40 -7.20 -3.17
N LEU A 277 -2.16 -7.65 -3.03
CA LEU A 277 -1.81 -9.07 -2.95
C LEU A 277 -1.29 -9.42 -1.55
N PRO A 278 -1.77 -10.50 -0.92
CA PRO A 278 -1.32 -10.86 0.42
C PRO A 278 0.09 -11.47 0.42
N TYR A 279 0.89 -11.18 1.46
CA TYR A 279 2.13 -11.93 1.74
C TYR A 279 1.81 -13.28 2.39
N TRP A 280 0.81 -13.29 3.26
CA TRP A 280 0.34 -14.48 3.97
C TRP A 280 -1.13 -14.71 3.62
N VAL A 281 -1.33 -15.70 2.76
CA VAL A 281 -2.65 -16.11 2.30
C VAL A 281 -3.42 -16.77 3.44
N ASP A 282 -4.69 -16.42 3.59
CA ASP A 282 -5.65 -17.11 4.46
C ASP A 282 -6.89 -17.48 3.66
N GLU A 283 -7.16 -18.78 3.54
CA GLU A 283 -8.32 -19.26 2.78
C GLU A 283 -9.67 -18.82 3.37
N ARG A 284 -9.68 -18.42 4.65
CA ARG A 284 -10.89 -17.88 5.29
C ARG A 284 -11.30 -16.54 4.69
N ALA A 285 -10.39 -15.79 4.08
CA ALA A 285 -10.66 -14.51 3.44
C ALA A 285 -11.78 -14.57 2.37
N SER A 286 -12.01 -15.73 1.77
CA SER A 286 -13.08 -15.94 0.77
C SER A 286 -14.33 -16.64 1.31
N ARG A 287 -14.40 -16.96 2.61
CA ARG A 287 -15.50 -17.73 3.21
C ARG A 287 -16.65 -16.84 3.62
N THR A 288 -17.80 -17.03 2.99
CA THR A 288 -19.03 -16.26 3.25
C THR A 288 -20.04 -16.95 4.16
N GLU A 289 -19.70 -18.15 4.69
CA GLU A 289 -20.54 -18.81 5.68
C GLU A 289 -20.63 -17.96 6.97
N VAL A 290 -21.83 -17.94 7.54
CA VAL A 290 -22.12 -17.19 8.76
C VAL A 290 -21.49 -17.90 9.97
N VAL A 291 -20.83 -17.12 10.83
CA VAL A 291 -20.29 -17.58 12.12
C VAL A 291 -21.26 -17.30 13.26
N SER A 292 -20.97 -17.84 14.46
CA SER A 292 -21.84 -17.71 15.63
C SER A 292 -21.92 -16.29 16.18
N ASP A 293 -20.86 -15.48 15.96
CA ASP A 293 -20.76 -14.16 16.53
C ASP A 293 -21.43 -13.10 15.63
N GLY A 294 -22.11 -12.15 16.27
CA GLY A 294 -22.66 -11.00 15.56
C GLY A 294 -21.56 -10.04 15.11
N TYR A 295 -21.77 -9.40 13.97
CA TYR A 295 -20.79 -8.47 13.40
C TYR A 295 -20.46 -7.30 14.33
N SER A 296 -21.48 -6.71 15.00
CA SER A 296 -21.27 -5.66 16.01
C SER A 296 -20.41 -6.14 17.20
N ALA A 297 -20.58 -7.39 17.63
CA ALA A 297 -19.77 -7.95 18.69
C ALA A 297 -18.28 -8.10 18.29
N LEU A 298 -18.00 -8.52 17.05
CA LEU A 298 -16.64 -8.59 16.53
C LEU A 298 -15.98 -7.22 16.45
N LEU A 299 -16.71 -6.16 16.04
CA LEU A 299 -16.22 -4.79 16.05
C LEU A 299 -15.84 -4.33 17.47
N LEU A 300 -16.67 -4.60 18.48
CA LEU A 300 -16.37 -4.27 19.86
C LEU A 300 -15.16 -5.04 20.41
N VAL A 301 -15.00 -6.30 20.03
CA VAL A 301 -13.82 -7.11 20.39
C VAL A 301 -12.57 -6.51 19.74
N ARG A 302 -12.64 -6.10 18.47
CA ARG A 302 -11.53 -5.42 17.78
C ARG A 302 -11.20 -4.09 18.46
N ALA A 303 -12.19 -3.26 18.76
CA ALA A 303 -12.02 -1.99 19.46
C ALA A 303 -11.27 -2.17 20.80
N ALA A 304 -11.67 -3.15 21.62
CA ALA A 304 -11.01 -3.42 22.90
C ALA A 304 -9.54 -3.87 22.70
N LYS A 305 -9.26 -4.73 21.72
CA LYS A 305 -7.90 -5.17 21.40
C LYS A 305 -7.01 -4.04 20.89
N LEU A 306 -7.55 -3.16 20.04
CA LEU A 306 -6.85 -1.98 19.51
C LEU A 306 -6.54 -0.99 20.63
N ARG A 307 -7.51 -0.67 21.50
CA ARG A 307 -7.32 0.21 22.66
C ARG A 307 -6.19 -0.30 23.56
N HIS A 308 -6.21 -1.58 23.91
CA HIS A 308 -5.15 -2.18 24.72
C HIS A 308 -3.77 -2.08 24.04
N MET A 309 -3.69 -2.30 22.72
CA MET A 309 -2.45 -2.16 21.97
C MET A 309 -1.94 -0.71 21.99
N VAL A 310 -2.81 0.27 21.75
CA VAL A 310 -2.47 1.70 21.80
C VAL A 310 -1.95 2.09 23.18
N GLU A 311 -2.61 1.64 24.26
CA GLU A 311 -2.16 1.87 25.64
C GLU A 311 -0.74 1.35 25.89
N ILE A 312 -0.43 0.13 25.42
CA ILE A 312 0.92 -0.43 25.54
C ILE A 312 1.94 0.40 24.77
N LEU A 313 1.65 0.74 23.52
CA LEU A 313 2.59 1.51 22.68
C LEU A 313 2.82 2.92 23.23
N GLN A 314 1.76 3.61 23.66
CA GLN A 314 1.86 4.94 24.30
C GLN A 314 2.62 4.88 25.62
N GLY A 315 2.32 3.88 26.47
CA GLY A 315 3.00 3.67 27.74
C GLY A 315 4.50 3.40 27.53
N SER A 316 4.84 2.56 26.58
CA SER A 316 6.24 2.25 26.22
C SER A 316 6.97 3.49 25.69
N LEU A 317 6.35 4.23 24.77
CA LEU A 317 6.94 5.47 24.24
C LEU A 317 7.13 6.53 25.34
N SER A 318 6.13 6.70 26.21
CA SER A 318 6.17 7.69 27.30
C SER A 318 7.23 7.35 28.35
N ALA A 319 7.46 6.06 28.62
CA ALA A 319 8.43 5.63 29.62
C ALA A 319 9.88 6.02 29.26
N VAL A 320 10.18 6.18 27.96
CA VAL A 320 11.53 6.45 27.46
C VAL A 320 11.61 7.75 26.64
N GLN A 321 10.58 8.58 26.65
CA GLN A 321 10.51 9.75 25.76
C GLN A 321 11.66 10.75 25.92
N ASP A 322 12.23 10.88 27.13
CA ASP A 322 13.32 11.79 27.43
C ASP A 322 14.67 11.26 26.94
N GLU A 323 14.74 9.96 26.64
CA GLU A 323 15.91 9.27 26.12
C GLU A 323 15.89 9.17 24.57
N LEU A 324 14.71 9.37 23.96
CA LEU A 324 14.51 9.34 22.50
C LEU A 324 14.80 10.73 21.90
N VAL A 325 16.08 11.05 21.73
CA VAL A 325 16.54 12.37 21.25
C VAL A 325 16.82 12.40 19.75
N THR A 326 17.03 11.25 19.12
CA THR A 326 17.26 11.15 17.67
C THR A 326 15.94 11.15 16.92
N ALA A 327 15.70 12.15 16.08
CA ALA A 327 14.53 12.20 15.21
C ALA A 327 14.62 11.19 14.06
N SER A 328 14.82 9.90 14.41
CA SER A 328 14.91 8.82 13.42
C SER A 328 13.60 8.64 12.65
N PRO A 329 13.63 8.08 11.42
CA PRO A 329 12.41 7.78 10.69
C PRO A 329 11.48 6.83 11.46
N PHE A 330 12.04 5.90 12.24
CA PHE A 330 11.28 4.97 13.08
C PHE A 330 10.57 5.68 14.22
N LEU A 331 11.21 6.65 14.90
CA LEU A 331 10.58 7.42 15.97
C LEU A 331 9.44 8.29 15.44
N ARG A 332 9.65 8.97 14.29
CA ARG A 332 8.59 9.77 13.66
C ARG A 332 7.40 8.90 13.26
N ALA A 333 7.65 7.75 12.63
CA ALA A 333 6.62 6.80 12.26
C ALA A 333 5.86 6.25 13.49
N SER A 334 6.58 5.86 14.57
CA SER A 334 5.96 5.37 15.81
C SER A 334 5.00 6.40 16.39
N ARG A 335 5.43 7.66 16.53
CA ARG A 335 4.59 8.73 17.06
C ARG A 335 3.34 8.98 16.20
N ALA A 336 3.52 9.02 14.88
CA ALA A 336 2.42 9.23 13.95
C ALA A 336 1.41 8.10 13.99
N PHE A 337 1.86 6.84 13.94
CA PHE A 337 0.96 5.68 13.95
C PHE A 337 0.23 5.50 15.29
N ILE A 338 0.89 5.70 16.42
CA ILE A 338 0.22 5.65 17.74
C ILE A 338 -0.93 6.68 17.78
N THR A 339 -0.71 7.87 17.24
CA THR A 339 -1.76 8.90 17.14
C THR A 339 -2.89 8.49 16.19
N SER A 340 -2.52 8.04 15.00
CA SER A 340 -3.46 7.69 13.92
C SER A 340 -4.37 6.51 14.30
N ILE A 341 -3.80 5.44 14.89
CA ILE A 341 -4.59 4.27 15.30
C ILE A 341 -5.37 4.49 16.59
N GLY A 342 -5.05 5.56 17.33
CA GLY A 342 -5.71 5.90 18.60
C GLY A 342 -7.21 6.16 18.47
N GLY A 343 -7.68 6.61 17.31
CA GLY A 343 -9.11 6.84 17.03
C GLY A 343 -9.86 5.62 16.48
N LEU A 344 -9.18 4.54 16.13
CA LEU A 344 -9.83 3.35 15.54
C LEU A 344 -10.81 2.64 16.51
N PRO A 345 -10.53 2.52 17.83
CA PRO A 345 -11.49 1.93 18.75
C PRO A 345 -12.83 2.65 18.76
N GLU A 346 -12.83 3.98 18.81
CA GLU A 346 -14.03 4.80 18.80
C GLU A 346 -14.79 4.70 17.46
N GLN A 347 -14.09 4.61 16.36
CA GLN A 347 -14.68 4.36 15.05
C GLN A 347 -15.36 3.00 14.97
N ASP A 348 -14.77 1.95 15.55
CA ASP A 348 -15.39 0.63 15.62
C ASP A 348 -16.61 0.61 16.54
N GLU A 349 -16.57 1.30 17.68
CA GLU A 349 -17.72 1.46 18.57
C GLU A 349 -18.85 2.22 17.88
N TYR A 350 -18.53 3.28 17.12
CA TYR A 350 -19.49 3.98 16.29
C TYR A 350 -20.14 3.06 15.27
N ARG A 351 -19.35 2.27 14.54
CA ARG A 351 -19.85 1.28 13.57
C ARG A 351 -20.74 0.23 14.25
N ALA A 352 -20.30 -0.31 15.40
CA ALA A 352 -21.07 -1.31 16.16
C ALA A 352 -22.42 -0.79 16.65
N SER A 353 -22.58 0.52 16.83
CA SER A 353 -23.84 1.16 17.25
C SER A 353 -24.83 1.40 16.10
N ARG A 354 -24.44 1.15 14.84
CA ARG A 354 -25.28 1.37 13.67
C ARG A 354 -26.17 0.16 13.39
N ASP A 355 -27.35 0.39 12.88
CA ASP A 355 -28.33 -0.65 12.53
C ASP A 355 -27.77 -1.65 11.49
N GLU A 356 -26.90 -1.19 10.60
CA GLU A 356 -26.25 -2.03 9.58
C GLU A 356 -25.34 -3.11 10.19
N SER A 357 -24.91 -2.92 11.43
CA SER A 357 -24.06 -3.88 12.17
C SER A 357 -24.85 -4.90 12.99
N ASP A 358 -26.17 -4.75 13.09
CA ASP A 358 -27.07 -5.73 13.74
C ASP A 358 -27.36 -6.91 12.79
N ARG A 359 -26.32 -7.70 12.53
CA ARG A 359 -26.35 -8.87 11.68
C ARG A 359 -25.33 -9.91 12.11
N ALA A 360 -25.49 -11.13 11.61
CA ALA A 360 -24.46 -12.15 11.75
C ALA A 360 -23.22 -11.79 10.90
N ALA A 361 -22.05 -12.15 11.38
CA ALA A 361 -20.80 -11.98 10.63
C ALA A 361 -20.50 -13.21 9.76
N THR A 362 -19.67 -13.03 8.75
CA THR A 362 -19.10 -14.11 7.95
C THR A 362 -17.74 -14.54 8.50
N ALA A 363 -17.26 -15.72 8.12
CA ALA A 363 -15.94 -16.20 8.48
C ALA A 363 -14.81 -15.29 7.92
N ALA A 364 -15.02 -14.69 6.74
CA ALA A 364 -14.10 -13.75 6.16
C ALA A 364 -14.02 -12.44 6.99
N GLU A 365 -15.15 -11.92 7.44
CA GLU A 365 -15.19 -10.73 8.31
C GLU A 365 -14.55 -10.98 9.68
N GLU A 366 -14.84 -12.12 10.31
CA GLU A 366 -14.19 -12.51 11.57
C GLU A 366 -12.67 -12.59 11.43
N GLN A 367 -12.20 -13.23 10.35
CA GLN A 367 -10.78 -13.37 10.05
C GLN A 367 -10.13 -11.98 9.83
N ALA A 368 -10.69 -11.13 8.98
CA ALA A 368 -10.16 -9.81 8.66
C ALA A 368 -10.08 -8.91 9.91
N LEU A 369 -11.15 -8.86 10.73
CA LEU A 369 -11.19 -8.08 11.96
C LEU A 369 -10.18 -8.56 13.00
N SER A 370 -9.86 -9.84 13.03
CA SER A 370 -8.85 -10.40 13.93
C SER A 370 -7.42 -10.16 13.43
N ASP A 371 -7.18 -10.40 12.15
CA ASP A 371 -5.83 -10.37 11.56
C ASP A 371 -5.27 -8.96 11.50
N ILE A 372 -6.09 -7.93 11.28
CA ILE A 372 -5.62 -6.53 11.27
C ILE A 372 -5.00 -6.13 12.62
N VAL A 373 -5.55 -6.59 13.74
CA VAL A 373 -4.99 -6.32 15.08
C VAL A 373 -3.64 -7.00 15.23
N HIS A 374 -3.50 -8.24 14.76
CA HIS A 374 -2.23 -8.96 14.78
C HIS A 374 -1.17 -8.26 13.92
N CYS A 375 -1.57 -7.85 12.73
CA CYS A 375 -0.73 -7.10 11.80
C CYS A 375 -0.21 -5.79 12.43
N PHE A 376 -1.09 -5.01 13.04
CA PHE A 376 -0.71 -3.76 13.71
C PHE A 376 0.25 -3.97 14.88
N ARG A 377 0.08 -5.03 15.67
CA ARG A 377 1.02 -5.39 16.73
C ARG A 377 2.43 -5.65 16.19
N LEU A 378 2.54 -6.39 15.09
CA LEU A 378 3.82 -6.67 14.44
C LEU A 378 4.45 -5.40 13.87
N ARG A 379 3.69 -4.61 13.13
CA ARG A 379 4.15 -3.39 12.47
C ARG A 379 4.60 -2.34 13.48
N TYR A 380 3.69 -1.91 14.34
CA TYR A 380 3.93 -0.75 15.19
C TYR A 380 4.82 -1.08 16.38
N GLY A 381 4.73 -2.30 16.92
CA GLY A 381 5.71 -2.80 17.88
C GLY A 381 7.09 -2.90 17.27
N GLY A 382 7.21 -3.42 16.04
CA GLY A 382 8.47 -3.53 15.32
C GLY A 382 9.13 -2.18 15.03
N ILE A 383 8.35 -1.18 14.56
CA ILE A 383 8.87 0.18 14.31
C ILE A 383 9.37 0.81 15.62
N LEU A 384 8.61 0.71 16.72
CA LEU A 384 9.02 1.24 18.02
C LEU A 384 10.29 0.59 18.52
N LEU A 385 10.41 -0.74 18.42
CA LEU A 385 11.65 -1.44 18.74
C LEU A 385 12.84 -0.93 17.92
N ARG A 386 12.67 -0.69 16.62
CA ARG A 386 13.73 -0.13 15.76
C ARG A 386 14.10 1.30 16.15
N ALA A 387 13.15 2.09 16.64
CA ALA A 387 13.46 3.42 17.19
C ALA A 387 14.34 3.33 18.44
N LEU A 388 14.04 2.40 19.34
CA LEU A 388 14.83 2.13 20.56
C LEU A 388 16.22 1.58 20.22
N ASP A 389 16.30 0.56 19.35
CA ASP A 389 17.55 -0.01 18.87
C ASP A 389 18.44 1.08 18.24
N GLY A 390 17.86 2.03 17.53
CA GLY A 390 18.57 3.17 16.94
C GLY A 390 19.18 4.11 17.96
N GLU A 391 18.46 4.45 19.03
CA GLU A 391 19.00 5.27 20.14
C GLU A 391 20.16 4.55 20.86
N ILE A 392 20.02 3.26 21.13
CA ILE A 392 21.08 2.44 21.72
C ILE A 392 22.31 2.44 20.81
N ALA A 393 22.13 2.26 19.50
CA ALA A 393 23.23 2.19 18.53
C ALA A 393 24.03 3.48 18.43
N VAL A 394 23.41 4.66 18.65
CA VAL A 394 24.11 5.96 18.66
C VAL A 394 24.62 6.36 20.04
N GLY A 395 24.49 5.49 21.03
CA GLY A 395 25.03 5.69 22.37
C GLY A 395 24.15 6.54 23.31
N ASN A 396 22.90 6.80 22.94
CA ASN A 396 21.96 7.54 23.78
C ASN A 396 21.18 6.62 24.75
N GLY A 397 21.25 5.29 24.55
CA GLY A 397 20.57 4.33 25.40
C GLY A 397 21.09 4.35 26.83
N THR A 398 20.18 4.57 27.76
CA THR A 398 20.42 4.49 29.20
C THR A 398 19.77 3.23 29.78
N THR A 399 19.72 3.12 31.10
CA THR A 399 19.13 1.97 31.80
C THR A 399 17.62 1.88 31.65
N GLY A 400 16.97 2.83 30.99
CA GLY A 400 15.51 2.88 30.76
C GLY A 400 15.07 2.23 29.45
N ILE A 401 16.01 2.08 28.47
CA ILE A 401 15.72 1.45 27.17
C ILE A 401 16.06 -0.05 27.18
#